data_cb519f0d4cf5404063c31aa0d97d540f
#
_entry.id   cb519f0d4cf5404063c31aa0d97d540f
#
_cell.length_a   1.000
_cell.length_b   1.000
_cell.length_c   1.000
_cell.angle_alpha   90.00
_cell.angle_beta   90.00
_cell.angle_gamma   90.00
#
_symmetry.space_group_name_H-M   'P 1'
#
loop_
_entity.id
_entity.type
_entity.pdbx_description
1 polymer ?
#
loop_
_entity_poly.entity_id
_entity_poly.type
_entity_poly.pdbx_seq_one_letter_code
_entity_poly.pdbx_strand_id
1 'polypeptide(L)'
;MFAPGEIVYGYVTRMRKFKYAVSIYRDDNVNILIHFMTSQPRAGVPIEQVHHGAIYKDGECRSYVFEAKREIGINPSTGARFYFPLQTTMAFDYGLFKDSEQKLRQMFENPKVVCKLDDNEYIDLVYAMYKSDNTPDEYKPFLNKVLEDFFMKD
;
A
#
# COMPACT_ATOMS: atom_id res chain seq x y z
N MET A 1 6.65 13.41 -3.27
CA MET A 1 5.47 12.63 -2.86
C MET A 1 5.29 11.45 -3.79
N PHE A 2 4.80 10.34 -3.27
CA PHE A 2 4.62 9.07 -3.98
C PHE A 2 5.92 8.35 -4.39
N ALA A 3 7.00 8.52 -3.63
CA ALA A 3 8.14 7.62 -3.80
C ALA A 3 7.75 6.21 -3.33
N PRO A 4 8.32 5.14 -3.93
CA PRO A 4 7.96 3.77 -3.54
C PRO A 4 8.09 3.54 -2.03
N GLY A 5 7.05 2.98 -1.43
CA GLY A 5 7.00 2.73 0.01
C GLY A 5 6.45 3.89 0.84
N GLU A 6 6.23 5.06 0.23
CA GLU A 6 5.62 6.17 0.96
C GLU A 6 4.12 5.99 1.12
N ILE A 7 3.62 6.30 2.31
CA ILE A 7 2.18 6.34 2.59
C ILE A 7 1.76 7.80 2.65
N VAL A 8 0.76 8.13 1.85
CA VAL A 8 0.17 9.47 1.77
C VAL A 8 -1.19 9.44 2.45
N TYR A 9 -1.48 10.48 3.23
CA TYR A 9 -2.76 10.64 3.91
C TYR A 9 -3.38 11.96 3.49
N GLY A 10 -4.67 11.94 3.20
CA GLY A 10 -5.41 13.14 2.86
C GLY A 10 -6.88 12.86 2.62
N TYR A 11 -7.64 13.94 2.43
CA TYR A 11 -9.06 13.83 2.08
C TYR A 11 -9.18 13.53 0.60
N VAL A 12 -9.82 12.41 0.27
CA VAL A 12 -10.02 12.00 -1.12
C VAL A 12 -11.40 12.50 -1.57
N THR A 13 -11.40 13.50 -2.44
CA THR A 13 -12.62 14.20 -2.86
C THR A 13 -13.67 13.26 -3.43
N ARG A 14 -13.25 12.35 -4.32
CA ARG A 14 -14.17 11.39 -4.96
C ARG A 14 -14.84 10.46 -3.94
N MET A 15 -14.08 10.04 -2.93
CA MET A 15 -14.57 9.11 -1.91
C MET A 15 -15.25 9.81 -0.74
N ARG A 16 -15.09 11.14 -0.64
CA ARG A 16 -15.65 11.97 0.43
C ARG A 16 -15.21 11.52 1.83
N LYS A 17 -13.94 11.12 1.97
CA LYS A 17 -13.39 10.72 3.26
C LYS A 17 -11.85 10.78 3.22
N PHE A 18 -11.26 10.80 4.42
CA PHE A 18 -9.82 10.69 4.57
C PHE A 18 -9.38 9.25 4.31
N LYS A 19 -8.28 9.10 3.59
CA LYS A 19 -7.74 7.79 3.24
C LYS A 19 -6.21 7.81 3.30
N TYR A 20 -5.65 6.64 3.60
CA TYR A 20 -4.24 6.36 3.37
C TYR A 20 -4.09 5.67 2.02
N ALA A 21 -3.01 6.00 1.34
CA ALA A 21 -2.61 5.28 0.12
C ALA A 21 -1.10 5.05 0.16
N VAL A 22 -0.67 3.84 -0.19
CA VAL A 22 0.74 3.51 -0.27
C VAL A 22 1.19 3.55 -1.73
N SER A 23 2.36 4.13 -1.98
CA SER A 23 2.97 4.10 -3.29
C SER A 23 3.74 2.79 -3.47
N ILE A 24 3.42 2.05 -4.52
CA ILE A 24 3.97 0.74 -4.79
C ILE A 24 5.10 0.81 -5.82
N TYR A 25 4.91 1.60 -6.87
CA TYR A 25 5.84 1.70 -8.00
C TYR A 25 5.88 3.13 -8.53
N ARG A 26 7.03 3.55 -8.99
CA ARG A 26 7.18 4.84 -9.65
C ARG A 26 8.18 4.73 -10.78
N ASP A 27 7.77 5.19 -11.96
CA ASP A 27 8.62 5.35 -13.13
C ASP A 27 8.56 6.85 -13.49
N ASP A 28 9.58 7.60 -13.11
CA ASP A 28 9.63 9.06 -13.21
C ASP A 28 8.38 9.71 -12.59
N ASN A 29 7.77 10.70 -13.28
CA ASN A 29 6.56 11.37 -12.80
C ASN A 29 5.32 10.93 -13.57
N VAL A 30 5.45 9.94 -14.45
CA VAL A 30 4.40 9.57 -15.41
C VAL A 30 3.61 8.36 -14.97
N ASN A 31 4.31 7.34 -14.48
CA ASN A 31 3.67 6.09 -14.07
C ASN A 31 3.93 5.85 -12.59
N ILE A 32 2.92 6.13 -11.78
CA ILE A 32 2.96 5.89 -10.34
C ILE A 32 1.78 5.00 -9.99
N LEU A 33 2.06 3.88 -9.33
CA LEU A 33 1.05 2.93 -8.87
C LEU A 33 0.84 3.13 -7.37
N ILE A 34 -0.38 3.46 -6.97
CA ILE A 34 -0.75 3.59 -5.56
C ILE A 34 -1.88 2.64 -5.21
N HIS A 35 -2.00 2.31 -3.94
CA HIS A 35 -3.08 1.47 -3.42
C HIS A 35 -3.72 2.13 -2.22
N PHE A 36 -5.04 2.35 -2.28
CA PHE A 36 -5.80 2.85 -1.14
C PHE A 36 -6.02 1.74 -0.12
N MET A 37 -6.08 2.13 1.15
CA MET A 37 -6.25 1.22 2.28
C MET A 37 -7.54 1.52 3.03
N THR A 38 -8.03 0.54 3.79
CA THR A 38 -9.24 0.69 4.59
C THR A 38 -9.03 0.17 6.02
N SER A 39 -9.69 0.81 6.99
CA SER A 39 -9.71 0.33 8.37
C SER A 39 -10.87 -0.64 8.63
N GLN A 40 -11.66 -0.97 7.62
CA GLN A 40 -12.77 -1.91 7.76
C GLN A 40 -12.32 -3.33 7.41
N PRO A 41 -12.89 -4.36 8.07
CA PRO A 41 -12.59 -5.76 7.72
C PRO A 41 -12.91 -6.05 6.26
N ARG A 42 -12.03 -6.82 5.60
CA ARG A 42 -12.16 -7.13 4.17
C ARG A 42 -11.80 -8.58 3.89
N ALA A 43 -12.11 -9.02 2.67
CA ALA A 43 -11.79 -10.34 2.12
C ALA A 43 -12.48 -11.50 2.82
N GLY A 44 -13.54 -11.25 3.58
CA GLY A 44 -14.35 -12.28 4.23
C GLY A 44 -13.59 -13.13 5.23
N VAL A 45 -12.43 -12.69 5.70
CA VAL A 45 -11.67 -13.41 6.72
C VAL A 45 -12.22 -13.06 8.11
N PRO A 46 -12.54 -14.07 8.96
CA PRO A 46 -12.96 -13.77 10.32
C PRO A 46 -11.90 -12.99 11.07
N ILE A 47 -12.33 -12.03 11.88
CA ILE A 47 -11.42 -11.11 12.55
C ILE A 47 -10.39 -11.82 13.42
N GLU A 48 -10.75 -12.95 14.02
CA GLU A 48 -9.85 -13.75 14.86
C GLU A 48 -8.76 -14.47 14.06
N GLN A 49 -8.89 -14.54 12.73
CA GLN A 49 -7.88 -15.14 11.86
C GLN A 49 -6.98 -14.09 11.22
N VAL A 50 -7.25 -12.82 11.45
CA VAL A 50 -6.48 -11.73 10.86
C VAL A 50 -5.21 -11.50 11.68
N HIS A 51 -4.08 -11.41 10.99
CA HIS A 51 -2.77 -11.13 11.58
C HIS A 51 -2.04 -10.14 10.69
N HIS A 52 -0.93 -9.60 11.17
CA HIS A 52 -0.10 -8.70 10.37
C HIS A 52 0.49 -9.44 9.18
N GLY A 53 0.47 -8.80 8.01
CA GLY A 53 1.05 -9.35 6.79
C GLY A 53 0.02 -9.92 5.83
N ALA A 54 0.48 -10.79 4.95
CA ALA A 54 -0.34 -11.40 3.92
C ALA A 54 -1.41 -12.32 4.52
N ILE A 55 -2.65 -12.15 4.05
CA ILE A 55 -3.80 -12.93 4.53
C ILE A 55 -4.25 -13.88 3.44
N TYR A 56 -4.32 -15.17 3.80
CA TYR A 56 -4.72 -16.23 2.88
C TYR A 56 -6.12 -16.72 3.23
N LYS A 57 -6.89 -17.00 2.19
CA LYS A 57 -8.19 -17.65 2.30
C LYS A 57 -8.29 -18.69 1.21
N ASP A 58 -8.60 -19.93 1.59
CA ASP A 58 -8.68 -21.08 0.66
C ASP A 58 -7.39 -21.22 -0.17
N GLY A 59 -6.24 -21.03 0.47
CA GLY A 59 -4.94 -21.17 -0.17
C GLY A 59 -4.50 -20.02 -1.04
N GLU A 60 -5.28 -18.94 -1.10
CA GLU A 60 -5.03 -17.79 -1.95
C GLU A 60 -4.83 -16.53 -1.13
N CYS A 61 -3.78 -15.75 -1.45
CA CYS A 61 -3.53 -14.47 -0.81
C CYS A 61 -4.49 -13.42 -1.37
N ARG A 62 -5.28 -12.80 -0.49
CA ARG A 62 -6.32 -11.85 -0.90
C ARG A 62 -6.06 -10.42 -0.46
N SER A 63 -5.24 -10.25 0.56
CA SER A 63 -5.02 -8.94 1.16
C SER A 63 -3.75 -8.91 1.97
N TYR A 64 -3.38 -7.70 2.39
CA TYR A 64 -2.28 -7.46 3.33
C TYR A 64 -2.81 -6.60 4.47
N VAL A 65 -2.50 -7.00 5.70
CA VAL A 65 -2.99 -6.30 6.90
C VAL A 65 -1.84 -5.67 7.65
N PHE A 66 -2.04 -4.40 8.02
CA PHE A 66 -1.17 -3.69 8.96
C PHE A 66 -1.87 -3.72 10.32
N GLU A 67 -1.27 -4.43 11.27
CA GLU A 67 -1.79 -4.54 12.63
C GLU A 67 -1.77 -3.16 13.30
N ALA A 68 -2.84 -2.86 14.07
CA ALA A 68 -2.93 -1.59 14.80
C ALA A 68 -1.75 -1.42 15.75
N LYS A 69 -1.18 -0.21 15.79
CA LYS A 69 -0.09 0.19 16.70
C LYS A 69 1.23 -0.53 16.46
N ARG A 70 1.35 -1.30 15.38
CA ARG A 70 2.61 -1.94 14.99
C ARG A 70 3.46 -0.97 14.18
N GLU A 71 4.69 -0.73 14.60
CA GLU A 71 5.61 0.14 13.87
C GLU A 71 5.98 -0.48 12.53
N ILE A 72 5.77 0.27 11.43
CA ILE A 72 5.96 -0.22 10.07
C ILE A 72 6.89 0.65 9.22
N GLY A 73 7.28 1.79 9.73
CA GLY A 73 8.13 2.72 9.01
C GLY A 73 8.40 3.97 9.80
N ILE A 74 8.87 5.01 9.11
CA ILE A 74 9.24 6.28 9.71
C ILE A 74 8.47 7.40 9.05
N ASN A 75 7.97 8.34 9.86
CA ASN A 75 7.42 9.59 9.33
C ASN A 75 8.59 10.47 8.91
N PRO A 76 8.74 10.77 7.60
CA PRO A 76 9.91 11.52 7.12
C PRO A 76 9.96 12.97 7.59
N SER A 77 8.83 13.54 8.01
CA SER A 77 8.79 14.92 8.49
C SER A 77 9.24 15.05 9.94
N THR A 78 9.00 14.04 10.77
CA THR A 78 9.27 14.09 12.21
C THR A 78 10.39 13.16 12.66
N GLY A 79 10.71 12.15 11.86
CA GLY A 79 11.67 11.10 12.24
C GLY A 79 11.10 10.07 13.21
N ALA A 80 9.84 10.23 13.63
CA ALA A 80 9.20 9.28 14.56
C ALA A 80 8.78 8.02 13.83
N ARG A 81 8.74 6.90 14.56
CA ARG A 81 8.19 5.66 14.02
C ARG A 81 6.70 5.85 13.75
N PHE A 82 6.24 5.25 12.66
CA PHE A 82 4.84 5.34 12.25
C PHE A 82 4.13 4.02 12.47
N TYR A 83 2.88 4.11 12.92
CA TYR A 83 1.96 2.98 13.00
C TYR A 83 0.54 3.47 12.73
N PHE A 84 -0.31 2.58 12.22
CA PHE A 84 -1.73 2.91 12.09
C PHE A 84 -2.41 2.77 13.45
N PRO A 85 -3.29 3.72 13.83
CA PRO A 85 -4.03 3.63 15.10
C PRO A 85 -5.05 2.50 15.11
N LEU A 86 -5.55 2.11 13.93
CA LEU A 86 -6.50 1.02 13.74
C LEU A 86 -5.94 0.02 12.76
N GLN A 87 -6.36 -1.23 12.86
CA GLN A 87 -6.03 -2.24 11.86
C GLN A 87 -6.40 -1.73 10.47
N THR A 88 -5.46 -1.80 9.54
CA THR A 88 -5.60 -1.23 8.20
C THR A 88 -5.30 -2.30 7.17
N THR A 89 -6.17 -2.43 6.17
CA THR A 89 -6.11 -3.52 5.20
C THR A 89 -6.00 -2.99 3.78
N MET A 90 -5.19 -3.68 2.98
CA MET A 90 -5.14 -3.53 1.52
C MET A 90 -5.76 -4.76 0.89
N ALA A 91 -6.90 -4.60 0.22
CA ALA A 91 -7.53 -5.69 -0.54
C ALA A 91 -7.00 -5.63 -1.98
N PHE A 92 -6.44 -6.73 -2.48
CA PHE A 92 -5.70 -6.70 -3.75
C PHE A 92 -6.58 -6.62 -5.00
N ASP A 93 -7.86 -6.88 -4.87
CA ASP A 93 -8.79 -6.88 -6.00
C ASP A 93 -9.32 -5.48 -6.37
N TYR A 94 -9.08 -4.48 -5.53
CA TYR A 94 -9.49 -3.10 -5.80
C TYR A 94 -8.63 -2.11 -5.05
N GLY A 95 -8.78 -0.82 -5.40
CA GLY A 95 -8.04 0.25 -4.69
C GLY A 95 -6.73 0.63 -5.35
N LEU A 96 -6.35 -0.04 -6.44
CA LEU A 96 -5.15 0.28 -7.21
C LEU A 96 -5.46 1.36 -8.24
N PHE A 97 -4.58 2.36 -8.32
CA PHE A 97 -4.65 3.43 -9.31
C PHE A 97 -3.26 3.71 -9.85
N LYS A 98 -3.17 3.88 -11.16
CA LYS A 98 -1.92 4.23 -11.83
C LYS A 98 -2.12 5.52 -12.61
N ASP A 99 -1.34 6.53 -12.30
CA ASP A 99 -1.40 7.82 -13.02
C ASP A 99 -0.13 8.63 -12.78
N SER A 100 -0.09 9.84 -13.36
CA SER A 100 0.98 10.79 -13.12
C SER A 100 0.91 11.36 -11.70
N GLU A 101 2.04 11.90 -11.21
CA GLU A 101 2.08 12.53 -9.89
C GLU A 101 1.04 13.64 -9.77
N GLN A 102 0.92 14.48 -10.81
CA GLN A 102 -0.02 15.59 -10.79
C GLN A 102 -1.46 15.11 -10.59
N LYS A 103 -1.87 14.10 -11.35
CA LYS A 103 -3.24 13.57 -11.26
C LYS A 103 -3.50 12.87 -9.93
N LEU A 104 -2.52 12.15 -9.41
CA LEU A 104 -2.66 11.49 -8.11
C LEU A 104 -2.78 12.53 -6.99
N ARG A 105 -1.99 13.59 -7.04
CA ARG A 105 -2.09 14.69 -6.05
C ARG A 105 -3.46 15.34 -6.08
N GLN A 106 -4.04 15.49 -7.26
CA GLN A 106 -5.36 16.09 -7.43
C GLN A 106 -6.49 15.25 -6.85
N MET A 107 -6.26 13.97 -6.60
CA MET A 107 -7.26 13.12 -5.93
C MET A 107 -7.44 13.49 -4.46
N PHE A 108 -6.47 14.16 -3.86
CA PHE A 108 -6.46 14.49 -2.43
C PHE A 108 -6.56 15.99 -2.21
N GLU A 109 -7.22 16.37 -1.10
CA GLU A 109 -7.09 17.70 -0.52
C GLU A 109 -6.01 17.64 0.56
N ASN A 110 -5.00 18.51 0.47
CA ASN A 110 -3.90 18.60 1.44
C ASN A 110 -3.21 17.28 1.73
N PRO A 111 -2.71 16.55 0.70
CA PRO A 111 -2.04 15.29 0.93
C PRO A 111 -0.72 15.48 1.68
N LYS A 112 -0.41 14.53 2.56
CA LYS A 112 0.82 14.53 3.35
C LYS A 112 1.46 13.16 3.32
N VAL A 113 2.78 13.10 3.19
CA VAL A 113 3.53 11.87 3.39
C VAL A 113 3.62 11.65 4.89
N VAL A 114 3.04 10.57 5.38
CA VAL A 114 3.00 10.28 6.83
C VAL A 114 3.93 9.13 7.22
N CYS A 115 4.39 8.35 6.24
CA CYS A 115 5.25 7.20 6.50
C CYS A 115 6.09 6.85 5.28
N LYS A 116 7.30 6.42 5.54
CA LYS A 116 8.13 5.65 4.61
C LYS A 116 8.25 4.26 5.20
N LEU A 117 7.70 3.26 4.54
CA LEU A 117 7.75 1.87 5.00
C LEU A 117 9.20 1.40 5.13
N ASP A 118 9.47 0.60 6.17
CA ASP A 118 10.72 -0.13 6.28
C ASP A 118 10.86 -1.07 5.07
N ASP A 119 12.08 -1.30 4.62
CA ASP A 119 12.32 -2.08 3.40
C ASP A 119 11.69 -3.47 3.45
N ASN A 120 11.80 -4.16 4.59
CA ASN A 120 11.20 -5.49 4.73
C ASN A 120 9.69 -5.46 4.62
N GLU A 121 9.06 -4.45 5.23
CA GLU A 121 7.61 -4.31 5.18
C GLU A 121 7.15 -4.04 3.74
N TYR A 122 7.85 -3.15 3.05
CA TYR A 122 7.54 -2.79 1.67
C TYR A 122 7.67 -4.00 0.74
N ILE A 123 8.75 -4.74 0.86
CA ILE A 123 9.00 -5.87 -0.04
C ILE A 123 8.05 -7.04 0.23
N ASP A 124 7.70 -7.29 1.50
CA ASP A 124 6.72 -8.31 1.86
C ASP A 124 5.35 -7.99 1.27
N LEU A 125 4.96 -6.72 1.31
CA LEU A 125 3.72 -6.25 0.71
C LEU A 125 3.72 -6.46 -0.80
N VAL A 126 4.76 -6.00 -1.48
CA VAL A 126 4.85 -6.12 -2.95
C VAL A 126 4.85 -7.59 -3.38
N TYR A 127 5.59 -8.42 -2.66
CA TYR A 127 5.63 -9.87 -2.95
C TYR A 127 4.24 -10.50 -2.80
N ALA A 128 3.52 -10.18 -1.72
CA ALA A 128 2.17 -10.69 -1.51
C ALA A 128 1.23 -10.28 -2.64
N MET A 129 1.30 -9.01 -3.07
CA MET A 129 0.49 -8.51 -4.19
C MET A 129 0.83 -9.25 -5.49
N TYR A 130 2.12 -9.45 -5.75
CA TYR A 130 2.58 -10.10 -6.97
C TYR A 130 2.12 -11.56 -7.05
N LYS A 131 2.13 -12.26 -5.92
CA LYS A 131 1.72 -13.67 -5.85
C LYS A 131 0.21 -13.87 -5.84
N SER A 132 -0.56 -12.82 -5.58
CA SER A 132 -2.01 -12.91 -5.48
C SER A 132 -2.68 -12.98 -6.84
N ASP A 133 -3.58 -13.95 -7.02
CA ASP A 133 -4.44 -14.01 -8.22
C ASP A 133 -5.51 -12.91 -8.21
N ASN A 134 -5.74 -12.27 -7.07
CA ASN A 134 -6.71 -11.18 -6.94
C ASN A 134 -6.18 -9.86 -7.48
N THR A 135 -4.85 -9.69 -7.55
CA THR A 135 -4.25 -8.49 -8.13
C THR A 135 -4.49 -8.48 -9.63
N PRO A 136 -5.05 -7.39 -10.19
CA PRO A 136 -5.26 -7.30 -11.64
C PRO A 136 -3.95 -7.52 -12.41
N ASP A 137 -4.03 -8.31 -13.48
CA ASP A 137 -2.85 -8.71 -14.26
C ASP A 137 -2.11 -7.51 -14.85
N GLU A 138 -2.81 -6.43 -15.15
CA GLU A 138 -2.20 -5.22 -15.74
C GLU A 138 -1.14 -4.60 -14.83
N TYR A 139 -1.19 -4.85 -13.51
CA TYR A 139 -0.23 -4.29 -12.57
C TYR A 139 0.94 -5.23 -12.26
N LYS A 140 0.85 -6.50 -12.64
CA LYS A 140 1.89 -7.50 -12.36
C LYS A 140 3.27 -7.12 -12.89
N PRO A 141 3.40 -6.56 -14.11
CA PRO A 141 4.72 -6.16 -14.61
C PRO A 141 5.41 -5.12 -13.73
N PHE A 142 4.65 -4.18 -13.15
CA PHE A 142 5.20 -3.16 -12.25
C PHE A 142 5.69 -3.78 -10.94
N LEU A 143 4.90 -4.70 -10.38
CA LEU A 143 5.28 -5.41 -9.16
C LEU A 143 6.53 -6.26 -9.39
N ASN A 144 6.59 -6.95 -10.52
CA ASN A 144 7.77 -7.73 -10.89
C ASN A 144 9.03 -6.86 -10.98
N LYS A 145 8.89 -5.67 -11.55
CA LYS A 145 10.02 -4.72 -11.68
C LYS A 145 10.54 -4.30 -10.30
N VAL A 146 9.65 -4.04 -9.36
CA VAL A 146 10.05 -3.71 -7.98
C VAL A 146 10.84 -4.85 -7.36
N LEU A 147 10.35 -6.09 -7.51
CA LEU A 147 11.00 -7.27 -6.94
C LEU A 147 12.37 -7.52 -7.59
N GLU A 148 12.47 -7.41 -8.91
CA GLU A 148 13.74 -7.55 -9.62
C GLU A 148 14.75 -6.52 -9.12
N ASP A 149 14.37 -5.25 -9.06
CA ASP A 149 15.27 -4.18 -8.62
C ASP A 149 15.74 -4.39 -7.19
N PHE A 150 14.85 -4.87 -6.31
CA PHE A 150 15.21 -5.14 -4.91
C PHE A 150 16.18 -6.30 -4.77
N PHE A 151 15.94 -7.43 -5.45
CA PHE A 151 16.76 -8.63 -5.31
C PHE A 151 18.05 -8.57 -6.12
N MET A 152 18.16 -7.68 -7.09
CA MET A 152 19.39 -7.46 -7.85
C MET A 152 20.28 -6.36 -7.25
N LYS A 153 19.86 -5.79 -6.14
CA LYS A 153 20.61 -4.78 -5.43
C LYS A 153 21.69 -5.44 -4.57
N ASP A 154 22.94 -5.11 -4.81
CA ASP A 154 24.05 -5.58 -3.99
C ASP A 154 24.31 -4.65 -2.83
#